data_8820d252c10166ee65692e5aa53fc005
#
_entry.id   8820d252c10166ee65692e5aa53fc005
#
_cell.length_a   1.000
_cell.length_b   1.000
_cell.length_c   1.000
_cell.angle_alpha   90.00
_cell.angle_beta   90.00
_cell.angle_gamma   90.00
#
_symmetry.space_group_name_H-M   'P 1'
#
loop_
_entity.id
_entity.type
_entity.pdbx_description
1 polymer ?
#
loop_
_entity_poly.entity_id
_entity_poly.type
_entity_poly.pdbx_seq_one_letter_code
_entity_poly.pdbx_strand_id
1 'polypeptide(L)'
;MGIVELRRTAVVKLDVDDDAHRLLQETIDRFTQAAQMVADDGWNGTEDGYIVTSKTELHDRTYNDVREATDELNADLVCAARNRAADALASCAEKRKDGDNPSKPHFTSGSVVYNLNAITYYDEYATLATVDGRIEAE
;
A
#
# COMPACT_ATOMS: atom_id res chain seq x y z
N MET A 1 -1.40 -4.42 -38.21
CA MET A 1 -0.19 -4.17 -37.41
C MET A 1 -0.59 -4.05 -35.96
N GLY A 2 -0.07 -4.89 -35.09
CA GLY A 2 -0.40 -4.85 -33.66
C GLY A 2 0.45 -3.86 -32.88
N ILE A 3 -0.09 -3.36 -31.76
CA ILE A 3 0.67 -2.56 -30.80
C ILE A 3 1.31 -3.54 -29.81
N VAL A 4 2.62 -3.42 -29.62
CA VAL A 4 3.34 -4.19 -28.62
C VAL A 4 3.59 -3.29 -27.41
N GLU A 5 3.04 -3.67 -26.27
CA GLU A 5 3.30 -3.00 -25.00
C GLU A 5 4.47 -3.67 -24.30
N LEU A 6 5.52 -2.91 -24.03
CA LEU A 6 6.68 -3.37 -23.28
C LEU A 6 6.63 -2.79 -21.86
N ARG A 7 6.69 -3.67 -20.86
CA ARG A 7 6.79 -3.28 -19.45
C ARG A 7 8.17 -3.64 -18.92
N ARG A 8 8.81 -2.67 -18.29
CA ARG A 8 10.12 -2.86 -17.67
C ARG A 8 10.10 -2.33 -16.26
N THR A 9 10.78 -3.03 -15.36
CA THR A 9 11.04 -2.56 -14.02
C THR A 9 12.50 -2.15 -13.93
N ALA A 10 12.75 -0.93 -13.48
CA ALA A 10 14.10 -0.44 -13.21
C ALA A 10 14.23 -0.14 -11.72
N VAL A 11 15.36 -0.50 -11.13
CA VAL A 11 15.70 -0.15 -9.76
C VAL A 11 16.65 1.05 -9.81
N VAL A 12 16.24 2.14 -9.18
CA VAL A 12 17.04 3.36 -9.10
C VAL A 12 17.22 3.75 -7.64
N LYS A 13 18.37 4.36 -7.34
CA LYS A 13 18.64 4.91 -6.03
C LYS A 13 18.19 6.37 -6.03
N LEU A 14 17.36 6.75 -5.05
CA LEU A 14 16.96 8.13 -4.85
C LEU A 14 17.95 8.82 -3.93
N ASP A 15 18.35 10.03 -4.31
CA ASP A 15 19.25 10.86 -3.51
C ASP A 15 18.41 11.87 -2.71
N VAL A 16 18.43 11.74 -1.40
CA VAL A 16 17.66 12.55 -0.46
C VAL A 16 18.50 12.92 0.74
N ASP A 17 18.22 14.07 1.34
CA ASP A 17 18.86 14.48 2.58
C ASP A 17 18.34 13.69 3.79
N ASP A 18 18.92 13.91 4.97
CA ASP A 18 18.57 13.16 6.18
C ASP A 18 17.12 13.41 6.62
N ASP A 19 16.62 14.64 6.49
CA ASP A 19 15.24 14.97 6.84
C ASP A 19 14.25 14.29 5.89
N ALA A 20 14.53 14.30 4.59
CA ALA A 20 13.72 13.61 3.60
C ALA A 20 13.76 12.09 3.81
N HIS A 21 14.92 11.52 4.15
CA HIS A 21 15.06 10.11 4.46
C HIS A 21 14.17 9.72 5.64
N ARG A 22 14.17 10.52 6.70
CA ARG A 22 13.32 10.28 7.88
C ARG A 22 11.83 10.34 7.52
N LEU A 23 11.41 11.32 6.72
CA LEU A 23 10.02 11.45 6.27
C LEU A 23 9.60 10.27 5.41
N LEU A 24 10.47 9.79 4.53
CA LEU A 24 10.20 8.59 3.73
C LEU A 24 10.09 7.35 4.62
N GLN A 25 10.95 7.21 5.62
CA GLN A 25 10.88 6.06 6.53
C GLN A 25 9.58 6.08 7.35
N GLU A 26 9.17 7.23 7.85
CA GLU A 26 7.89 7.37 8.56
C GLU A 26 6.72 7.06 7.62
N THR A 27 6.79 7.50 6.38
CA THR A 27 5.77 7.21 5.37
C THR A 27 5.66 5.71 5.10
N ILE A 28 6.79 5.01 4.97
CA ILE A 28 6.84 3.56 4.81
C ILE A 28 6.21 2.86 6.01
N ASP A 29 6.53 3.30 7.23
CA ASP A 29 5.97 2.71 8.45
C ASP A 29 4.46 2.91 8.53
N ARG A 30 3.97 4.10 8.21
CA ARG A 30 2.52 4.40 8.19
C ARG A 30 1.80 3.62 7.09
N PHE A 31 2.42 3.48 5.93
CA PHE A 31 1.88 2.65 4.84
C PHE A 31 1.75 1.18 5.27
N THR A 32 2.79 0.64 5.90
CA THR A 32 2.78 -0.72 6.42
C THR A 32 1.70 -0.92 7.48
N GLN A 33 1.56 0.04 8.39
CA GLN A 33 0.50 0.05 9.40
C GLN A 33 -0.89 0.04 8.75
N ALA A 34 -1.09 0.89 7.73
CA ALA A 34 -2.35 0.96 6.99
C ALA A 34 -2.70 -0.38 6.33
N ALA A 35 -1.74 -0.99 5.62
CA ALA A 35 -1.94 -2.28 4.98
C ALA A 35 -2.30 -3.37 6.01
N GLN A 36 -1.62 -3.38 7.15
CA GLN A 36 -1.87 -4.36 8.20
C GLN A 36 -3.27 -4.19 8.82
N MET A 37 -3.71 -2.96 9.06
CA MET A 37 -5.05 -2.69 9.59
C MET A 37 -6.14 -3.21 8.64
N VAL A 38 -5.97 -2.99 7.35
CA VAL A 38 -6.92 -3.47 6.34
C VAL A 38 -6.93 -5.01 6.30
N ALA A 39 -5.76 -5.63 6.31
CA ALA A 39 -5.65 -7.10 6.30
C ALA A 39 -6.27 -7.71 7.57
N ASP A 40 -6.05 -7.12 8.72
CA ASP A 40 -6.62 -7.59 9.98
C ASP A 40 -8.15 -7.53 9.96
N ASP A 41 -8.71 -6.45 9.45
CA ASP A 41 -10.17 -6.30 9.33
C ASP A 41 -10.75 -7.30 8.33
N GLY A 42 -10.14 -7.42 7.17
CA GLY A 42 -10.63 -8.35 6.13
C GLY A 42 -10.48 -9.81 6.52
N TRP A 43 -9.45 -10.16 7.29
CA TRP A 43 -9.25 -11.53 7.76
C TRP A 43 -10.34 -11.99 8.71
N ASN A 44 -10.73 -11.14 9.65
CA ASN A 44 -11.84 -11.41 10.57
C ASN A 44 -13.20 -11.34 9.85
N GLY A 45 -13.24 -10.66 8.75
CA GLY A 45 -14.20 -10.68 7.68
C GLY A 45 -15.66 -10.70 8.07
N THR A 46 -16.36 -11.71 7.58
CA THR A 46 -17.78 -11.90 7.77
C THR A 46 -18.06 -12.75 9.01
N GLU A 47 -19.30 -12.71 9.51
CA GLU A 47 -19.76 -13.56 10.63
C GLU A 47 -19.59 -15.04 10.34
N ASP A 48 -19.64 -15.43 9.05
CA ASP A 48 -19.45 -16.81 8.61
C ASP A 48 -17.97 -17.23 8.49
N GLY A 49 -17.04 -16.33 8.80
CA GLY A 49 -15.60 -16.60 8.78
C GLY A 49 -14.94 -16.49 7.40
N TYR A 50 -15.61 -15.93 6.42
CA TYR A 50 -15.03 -15.69 5.10
C TYR A 50 -14.11 -14.47 5.11
N ILE A 51 -13.06 -14.54 4.30
CA ILE A 51 -12.14 -13.43 4.10
C ILE A 51 -12.79 -12.40 3.17
N VAL A 52 -12.77 -11.14 3.57
CA VAL A 52 -13.21 -10.02 2.72
C VAL A 52 -12.10 -9.68 1.74
N THR A 53 -12.38 -9.75 0.44
CA THR A 53 -11.40 -9.48 -0.63
C THR A 53 -11.78 -8.30 -1.53
N SER A 54 -12.99 -7.78 -1.41
CA SER A 54 -13.45 -6.64 -2.20
C SER A 54 -12.75 -5.36 -1.77
N LYS A 55 -12.09 -4.69 -2.71
CA LYS A 55 -11.43 -3.40 -2.47
C LYS A 55 -12.40 -2.33 -2.00
N THR A 56 -13.60 -2.30 -2.58
CA THR A 56 -14.65 -1.34 -2.21
C THR A 56 -15.15 -1.59 -0.79
N GLU A 57 -15.43 -2.84 -0.44
CA GLU A 57 -15.87 -3.18 0.89
C GLU A 57 -14.80 -2.90 1.95
N LEU A 58 -13.55 -3.26 1.68
CA LEU A 58 -12.43 -2.97 2.58
C LEU A 58 -12.26 -1.46 2.77
N HIS A 59 -12.43 -0.69 1.70
CA HIS A 59 -12.39 0.78 1.77
C HIS A 59 -13.46 1.32 2.71
N ASP A 60 -14.71 0.92 2.50
CA ASP A 60 -15.83 1.40 3.30
C ASP A 60 -15.68 1.03 4.78
N ARG A 61 -15.11 -0.13 5.06
CA ARG A 61 -14.91 -0.62 6.43
C ARG A 61 -13.76 0.05 7.16
N THR A 62 -12.70 0.46 6.49
CA THR A 62 -11.41 0.76 7.11
C THR A 62 -10.87 2.17 6.87
N TYR A 63 -11.33 2.87 5.84
CA TYR A 63 -10.69 4.11 5.38
C TYR A 63 -10.56 5.17 6.48
N ASN A 64 -11.64 5.48 7.16
CA ASN A 64 -11.62 6.53 8.20
C ASN A 64 -10.74 6.14 9.39
N ASP A 65 -10.84 4.89 9.82
CA ASP A 65 -10.04 4.39 10.96
C ASP A 65 -8.56 4.34 10.60
N VAL A 66 -8.23 3.95 9.38
CA VAL A 66 -6.84 3.92 8.90
C VAL A 66 -6.27 5.33 8.83
N ARG A 67 -7.01 6.29 8.27
CA ARG A 67 -6.54 7.67 8.20
C ARG A 67 -6.30 8.27 9.58
N GLU A 68 -7.19 8.02 10.51
CA GLU A 68 -7.03 8.47 11.90
C GLU A 68 -5.81 7.82 12.56
N ALA A 69 -5.67 6.50 12.45
CA ALA A 69 -4.59 5.76 13.08
C ALA A 69 -3.21 6.05 12.49
N THR A 70 -3.15 6.41 11.20
CA THR A 70 -1.89 6.71 10.50
C THR A 70 -1.57 8.21 10.45
N ASP A 71 -2.21 9.00 11.29
CA ASP A 71 -1.98 10.44 11.42
C ASP A 71 -2.19 11.17 10.07
N GLU A 72 -3.33 10.90 9.43
CA GLU A 72 -3.74 11.51 8.16
C GLU A 72 -2.78 11.20 7.01
N LEU A 73 -2.33 9.95 6.89
CA LEU A 73 -1.56 9.49 5.74
C LEU A 73 -2.27 9.89 4.44
N ASN A 74 -1.49 10.34 3.45
CA ASN A 74 -2.02 10.73 2.15
C ASN A 74 -3.05 9.72 1.62
N ALA A 75 -4.20 10.21 1.15
CA ALA A 75 -5.32 9.36 0.73
C ALA A 75 -4.95 8.37 -0.37
N ASP A 76 -4.09 8.76 -1.32
CA ASP A 76 -3.63 7.86 -2.37
C ASP A 76 -2.76 6.73 -1.82
N LEU A 77 -1.96 7.00 -0.80
CA LEU A 77 -1.15 5.99 -0.13
C LEU A 77 -2.03 5.05 0.71
N VAL A 78 -3.09 5.56 1.35
CA VAL A 78 -4.07 4.72 2.04
C VAL A 78 -4.75 3.76 1.05
N CYS A 79 -5.13 4.26 -0.11
CA CYS A 79 -5.73 3.42 -1.16
C CYS A 79 -4.75 2.38 -1.71
N ALA A 80 -3.49 2.74 -1.90
CA ALA A 80 -2.45 1.79 -2.34
C ALA A 80 -2.19 0.71 -1.27
N ALA A 81 -2.18 1.07 0.00
CA ALA A 81 -2.06 0.11 1.11
C ALA A 81 -3.25 -0.84 1.16
N ARG A 82 -4.46 -0.32 1.00
CA ARG A 82 -5.69 -1.14 0.89
C ARG A 82 -5.59 -2.14 -0.25
N ASN A 83 -5.12 -1.71 -1.41
CA ASN A 83 -4.96 -2.60 -2.57
C ASN A 83 -3.96 -3.71 -2.29
N ARG A 84 -2.85 -3.39 -1.66
CA ARG A 84 -1.85 -4.39 -1.24
C ARG A 84 -2.45 -5.42 -0.29
N ALA A 85 -3.20 -4.97 0.71
CA ALA A 85 -3.88 -5.85 1.65
C ALA A 85 -4.94 -6.72 0.95
N ALA A 86 -5.73 -6.12 0.05
CA ALA A 86 -6.76 -6.84 -0.70
C ALA A 86 -6.16 -7.96 -1.57
N ASP A 87 -5.04 -7.69 -2.24
CA ASP A 87 -4.35 -8.69 -3.06
C ASP A 87 -3.84 -9.86 -2.20
N ALA A 88 -3.28 -9.57 -1.03
CA ALA A 88 -2.83 -10.60 -0.10
C ALA A 88 -4.00 -11.42 0.45
N LEU A 89 -5.11 -10.77 0.80
CA LEU A 89 -6.33 -11.45 1.26
C LEU A 89 -6.93 -12.33 0.15
N ALA A 90 -6.95 -11.86 -1.09
CA ALA A 90 -7.44 -12.64 -2.22
C ALA A 90 -6.59 -13.89 -2.44
N SER A 91 -5.28 -13.80 -2.30
CA SER A 91 -4.37 -14.94 -2.37
C SER A 91 -4.67 -15.98 -1.28
N CYS A 92 -4.93 -15.52 -0.06
CA CYS A 92 -5.33 -16.41 1.04
C CYS A 92 -6.69 -17.08 0.78
N ALA A 93 -7.66 -16.35 0.25
CA ALA A 93 -8.97 -16.89 -0.10
C ALA A 93 -8.86 -17.99 -1.17
N GLU A 94 -8.00 -17.81 -2.18
CA GLU A 94 -7.73 -18.84 -3.19
C GLU A 94 -7.11 -20.09 -2.58
N LYS A 95 -6.15 -19.95 -1.67
CA LYS A 95 -5.54 -21.08 -0.98
C LYS A 95 -6.56 -21.88 -0.16
N ARG A 96 -7.51 -21.20 0.50
CA ARG A 96 -8.59 -21.87 1.24
C ARG A 96 -9.50 -22.67 0.31
N LYS A 97 -9.81 -22.17 -0.89
CA LYS A 97 -10.58 -22.91 -1.88
C LYS A 97 -9.88 -24.18 -2.33
N ASP A 98 -8.56 -24.18 -2.38
CA ASP A 98 -7.73 -25.32 -2.73
C ASP A 98 -7.53 -26.30 -1.57
N GLY A 99 -8.11 -26.02 -0.42
CA GLY A 99 -8.02 -26.87 0.76
C GLY A 99 -6.84 -26.57 1.67
N ASP A 100 -6.05 -25.55 1.37
CA ASP A 100 -4.92 -25.11 2.20
C ASP A 100 -5.42 -24.30 3.42
N ASN A 101 -4.53 -24.16 4.39
CA ASN A 101 -4.80 -23.38 5.60
C ASN A 101 -3.81 -22.21 5.71
N PRO A 102 -4.01 -21.13 4.94
CA PRO A 102 -3.10 -19.99 4.94
C PRO A 102 -3.12 -19.23 6.27
N SER A 103 -2.01 -18.62 6.60
CA SER A 103 -1.93 -17.68 7.73
C SER A 103 -2.37 -16.28 7.30
N LYS A 104 -2.86 -15.50 8.27
CA LYS A 104 -3.21 -14.10 8.05
C LYS A 104 -2.01 -13.33 7.47
N PRO A 105 -2.22 -12.48 6.44
CA PRO A 105 -1.13 -11.67 5.91
C PRO A 105 -0.48 -10.82 6.98
N HIS A 106 0.86 -10.79 6.97
CA HIS A 106 1.66 -9.97 7.87
C HIS A 106 2.64 -9.15 7.05
N PHE A 107 2.57 -7.83 7.17
CA PHE A 107 3.41 -6.90 6.42
C PHE A 107 4.55 -6.40 7.30
N THR A 108 5.77 -6.54 6.80
CA THR A 108 6.94 -5.95 7.45
C THR A 108 7.26 -4.60 6.80
N SER A 109 7.76 -3.66 7.59
CA SER A 109 8.18 -2.36 7.09
C SER A 109 9.36 -2.52 6.12
N GLY A 110 9.33 -1.83 5.01
CA GLY A 110 10.43 -1.88 4.03
C GLY A 110 10.08 -1.29 2.67
N SER A 111 8.80 -1.11 2.36
CA SER A 111 8.39 -0.55 1.07
C SER A 111 7.07 0.19 1.14
N VAL A 112 6.90 1.09 0.19
CA VAL A 112 5.65 1.82 -0.04
C VAL A 112 5.39 1.83 -1.54
N VAL A 113 4.11 1.81 -1.92
CA VAL A 113 3.69 1.90 -3.32
C VAL A 113 3.12 3.28 -3.57
N TYR A 114 3.68 3.98 -4.55
CA TYR A 114 3.20 5.29 -4.99
C TYR A 114 2.43 5.14 -6.29
N ASN A 115 1.23 5.74 -6.35
CA ASN A 115 0.49 5.88 -7.60
C ASN A 115 0.84 7.22 -8.29
N LEU A 116 0.26 7.48 -9.45
CA LEU A 116 0.54 8.69 -10.23
C LEU A 116 0.17 10.00 -9.50
N ASN A 117 -0.69 9.95 -8.50
CA ASN A 117 -1.08 11.13 -7.73
C ASN A 117 -0.12 11.41 -6.56
N ALA A 118 0.60 10.40 -6.10
CA ALA A 118 1.51 10.50 -4.95
C ALA A 118 2.96 10.71 -5.34
N ILE A 119 3.32 10.46 -6.59
CA ILE A 119 4.67 10.68 -7.12
C ILE A 119 4.60 11.40 -8.45
N THR A 120 5.49 12.37 -8.66
CA THR A 120 5.63 13.09 -9.93
C THR A 120 7.09 13.01 -10.38
N TYR A 121 7.28 12.61 -11.63
CA TYR A 121 8.61 12.48 -12.23
C TYR A 121 8.97 13.69 -13.07
N TYR A 122 10.20 14.14 -12.91
CA TYR A 122 10.83 15.17 -13.73
C TYR A 122 12.13 14.59 -14.29
N ASP A 123 12.80 15.30 -15.21
CA ASP A 123 13.99 14.76 -15.89
C ASP A 123 15.14 14.40 -14.93
N GLU A 124 15.36 15.22 -13.92
CA GLU A 124 16.49 15.04 -12.99
C GLU A 124 16.09 14.69 -11.57
N TYR A 125 14.78 14.73 -11.27
CA TYR A 125 14.29 14.45 -9.92
C TYR A 125 12.85 13.96 -9.95
N ALA A 126 12.37 13.50 -8.80
CA ALA A 126 10.97 13.17 -8.58
C ALA A 126 10.47 13.83 -7.30
N THR A 127 9.19 14.12 -7.21
CA THR A 127 8.57 14.53 -5.96
C THR A 127 7.68 13.42 -5.43
N LEU A 128 7.75 13.17 -4.13
CA LEU A 128 7.02 12.09 -3.48
C LEU A 128 6.23 12.64 -2.29
N ALA A 129 4.97 12.20 -2.19
CA ALA A 129 4.15 12.51 -1.03
C ALA A 129 4.69 11.80 0.21
N THR A 130 4.73 12.51 1.34
CA THR A 130 5.15 11.96 2.64
C THR A 130 4.10 12.28 3.70
N VAL A 131 4.33 11.85 4.91
CA VAL A 131 3.49 12.20 6.06
C VAL A 131 3.48 13.70 6.38
N ASP A 132 4.41 14.44 5.82
CA ASP A 132 4.54 15.90 6.01
C ASP A 132 4.83 16.60 4.66
N GLY A 133 3.86 16.53 3.73
CA GLY A 133 3.97 17.15 2.41
C GLY A 133 4.79 16.35 1.42
N ARG A 134 5.29 17.03 0.39
CA ARG A 134 6.08 16.40 -0.69
C ARG A 134 7.56 16.73 -0.53
N ILE A 135 8.38 15.77 -0.90
CA ILE A 135 9.84 15.93 -0.94
C ILE A 135 10.34 15.76 -2.37
N GLU A 136 11.53 16.30 -2.66
CA GLU A 136 12.27 16.02 -3.88
C GLU A 136 13.32 14.93 -3.63
N ALA A 137 13.49 14.05 -4.61
CA ALA A 137 14.54 13.04 -4.63
C ALA A 137 15.24 13.06 -5.99
N GLU A 138 16.53 13.23 -5.99
CA GLU A 138 17.37 13.27 -7.20
C GLU A 138 17.80 11.87 -7.68
#